data_57538967dc52d62e18d169f5ed4bfb4b
#
_entry.id   57538967dc52d62e18d169f5ed4bfb4b
#
_cell.length_a   1.000
_cell.length_b   1.000
_cell.length_c   1.000
_cell.angle_alpha   90.00
_cell.angle_beta   90.00
_cell.angle_gamma   90.00
#
_symmetry.space_group_name_H-M   'P 1'
#
loop_
_entity.id
_entity.type
_entity.pdbx_description
1 polymer ?
#
loop_
_entity_poly.entity_id
_entity_poly.type
_entity_poly.pdbx_seq_one_letter_code
_entity_poly.pdbx_strand_id
1 'polypeptide(L)'
;MFRPVKVFDVSQTDGKPLPELASSLSGTVPHYEAFLEAVRRSAPVPIEFEPMAANMDGYFSSEQQRIAIREGMSEVQTVSATVHETAHSKLHDPKKYEAEPTWKIVMVSEGGTKQDFRLDFATEAEAEQAAAEEGWRYVDENQFEWRLEVEEDLTAVKQAAKNRNTEEVEAESISYAVCQYFGIQTGENSFGYIASWSKDKELKELRASLETINKTSCELINDIERNYKEICKERGIDLTATPEPE
;
A
#
# COMPACT_ATOMS: atom_id res chain seq x y z
N MET A 1 24.94 20.52 -14.22
CA MET A 1 26.23 20.02 -14.77
C MET A 1 26.37 18.56 -14.34
N PHE A 2 26.29 17.61 -15.25
CA PHE A 2 26.46 16.19 -14.94
C PHE A 2 27.97 15.91 -14.78
N ARG A 3 28.32 15.16 -13.72
CA ARG A 3 29.70 14.68 -13.52
C ARG A 3 29.73 13.19 -13.82
N PRO A 4 30.67 12.69 -14.61
CA PRO A 4 30.85 11.26 -14.78
C PRO A 4 31.36 10.65 -13.47
N VAL A 5 30.70 9.57 -13.03
CA VAL A 5 31.14 8.73 -11.92
C VAL A 5 31.57 7.38 -12.45
N LYS A 6 32.61 6.80 -11.86
CA LYS A 6 33.03 5.43 -12.17
C LYS A 6 32.07 4.47 -11.47
N VAL A 7 31.50 3.55 -12.22
CA VAL A 7 30.64 2.47 -11.74
C VAL A 7 31.38 1.15 -11.96
N PHE A 8 31.37 0.28 -10.98
CA PHE A 8 31.99 -1.04 -11.03
C PHE A 8 30.94 -2.11 -10.89
N ASP A 9 31.07 -3.18 -11.65
CA ASP A 9 30.32 -4.41 -11.41
C ASP A 9 30.86 -5.09 -10.14
N VAL A 10 30.01 -5.83 -9.43
CA VAL A 10 30.38 -6.52 -8.19
C VAL A 10 31.55 -7.49 -8.42
N SER A 11 31.60 -8.13 -9.58
CA SER A 11 32.70 -9.02 -9.96
C SER A 11 34.06 -8.30 -10.11
N GLN A 12 34.07 -6.98 -10.17
CA GLN A 12 35.26 -6.14 -10.27
C GLN A 12 35.71 -5.57 -8.93
N THR A 13 35.09 -6.01 -7.84
CA THR A 13 35.38 -5.53 -6.48
C THR A 13 35.90 -6.66 -5.59
N ASP A 14 36.92 -6.37 -4.79
CA ASP A 14 37.39 -7.26 -3.71
C ASP A 14 36.89 -6.71 -2.38
N GLY A 15 36.32 -7.57 -1.55
CA GLY A 15 35.83 -7.15 -0.24
C GLY A 15 34.99 -8.18 0.47
N LYS A 16 34.25 -7.73 1.50
CA LYS A 16 33.26 -8.57 2.17
C LYS A 16 32.13 -8.88 1.17
N PRO A 17 31.57 -10.09 1.20
CA PRO A 17 30.37 -10.40 0.42
C PRO A 17 29.33 -9.29 0.60
N LEU A 18 28.69 -8.89 -0.47
CA LEU A 18 27.53 -8.00 -0.34
C LEU A 18 26.48 -8.69 0.53
N PRO A 19 25.70 -7.93 1.33
CA PRO A 19 24.54 -8.51 1.97
C PRO A 19 23.69 -9.19 0.89
N GLU A 20 23.38 -10.45 1.08
CA GLU A 20 22.47 -11.16 0.20
C GLU A 20 21.13 -10.38 0.21
N LEU A 21 20.63 -10.06 -0.99
CA LEU A 21 19.25 -9.68 -1.15
C LEU A 21 18.40 -10.78 -0.49
N ALA A 22 17.33 -10.39 0.21
CA ALA A 22 16.47 -11.31 0.94
C ALA A 22 16.34 -12.66 0.22
N SER A 23 16.76 -13.73 0.87
CA SER A 23 16.69 -15.08 0.29
C SER A 23 15.22 -15.42 0.05
N SER A 24 14.93 -16.07 -1.10
CA SER A 24 13.59 -16.58 -1.37
C SER A 24 13.16 -17.50 -0.23
N LEU A 25 11.94 -17.32 0.27
CA LEU A 25 11.39 -18.16 1.32
C LEU A 25 11.21 -19.59 0.77
N SER A 26 11.50 -20.57 1.59
CA SER A 26 11.33 -21.98 1.26
C SER A 26 10.48 -22.67 2.33
N GLY A 27 9.80 -23.74 1.95
CA GLY A 27 8.99 -24.54 2.86
C GLY A 27 7.60 -24.81 2.34
N THR A 28 6.88 -25.64 3.11
CA THR A 28 5.50 -26.04 2.83
C THR A 28 4.54 -25.44 3.85
N VAL A 29 3.28 -25.33 3.46
CA VAL A 29 2.18 -24.83 4.31
C VAL A 29 1.19 -25.98 4.54
N PRO A 30 0.85 -26.34 5.78
CA PRO A 30 -0.15 -27.37 6.02
C PRO A 30 -1.46 -27.07 5.28
N HIS A 31 -1.97 -28.06 4.55
CA HIS A 31 -3.18 -27.94 3.74
C HIS A 31 -3.17 -26.72 2.80
N TYR A 32 -2.03 -26.49 2.14
CA TYR A 32 -1.72 -25.31 1.33
C TYR A 32 -2.88 -24.84 0.43
N GLU A 33 -3.47 -25.75 -0.33
CA GLU A 33 -4.57 -25.40 -1.25
C GLU A 33 -5.82 -24.87 -0.51
N ALA A 34 -6.10 -25.39 0.67
CA ALA A 34 -7.21 -24.91 1.48
C ALA A 34 -6.90 -23.57 2.12
N PHE A 35 -5.66 -23.39 2.57
CA PHE A 35 -5.20 -22.14 3.15
C PHE A 35 -5.15 -21.01 2.11
N LEU A 36 -4.57 -21.28 0.95
CA LEU A 36 -4.51 -20.30 -0.16
C LEU A 36 -5.91 -19.90 -0.63
N GLU A 37 -6.84 -20.83 -0.69
CA GLU A 37 -8.25 -20.53 -1.00
C GLU A 37 -8.89 -19.65 0.09
N ALA A 38 -8.55 -19.87 1.36
CA ALA A 38 -9.02 -19.02 2.44
C ALA A 38 -8.51 -17.59 2.32
N VAL A 39 -7.22 -17.40 1.96
CA VAL A 39 -6.66 -16.07 1.66
C VAL A 39 -7.39 -15.44 0.48
N ARG A 40 -7.65 -16.19 -0.60
CA ARG A 40 -8.41 -15.70 -1.76
C ARG A 40 -9.81 -15.20 -1.40
N ARG A 41 -10.54 -15.95 -0.56
CA ARG A 41 -11.87 -15.54 -0.09
C ARG A 41 -11.84 -14.33 0.85
N SER A 42 -10.70 -14.04 1.45
CA SER A 42 -10.49 -12.90 2.36
C SER A 42 -9.98 -11.64 1.67
N ALA A 43 -9.51 -11.76 0.43
CA ALA A 43 -9.02 -10.65 -0.36
C ALA A 43 -10.20 -9.80 -0.91
N PRO A 44 -10.06 -8.47 -0.97
CA PRO A 44 -11.12 -7.60 -1.51
C PRO A 44 -11.24 -7.64 -3.03
N VAL A 45 -10.24 -8.19 -3.72
CA VAL A 45 -10.16 -8.30 -5.18
C VAL A 45 -9.70 -9.70 -5.59
N PRO A 46 -9.97 -10.14 -6.84
CA PRO A 46 -9.51 -11.43 -7.34
C PRO A 46 -7.99 -11.59 -7.29
N ILE A 47 -7.53 -12.81 -6.99
CA ILE A 47 -6.12 -13.19 -7.02
C ILE A 47 -5.89 -14.15 -8.17
N GLU A 48 -4.99 -13.80 -9.07
CA GLU A 48 -4.61 -14.57 -10.25
C GLU A 48 -3.13 -14.96 -10.18
N PHE A 49 -2.78 -16.05 -10.85
CA PHE A 49 -1.40 -16.50 -10.96
C PHE A 49 -0.93 -16.31 -12.39
N GLU A 50 0.26 -15.75 -12.56
CA GLU A 50 0.83 -15.50 -13.88
C GLU A 50 2.38 -15.63 -13.86
N PRO A 51 3.01 -15.93 -15.02
CA PRO A 51 4.46 -15.90 -15.13
C PRO A 51 5.00 -14.50 -14.93
N MET A 52 6.00 -14.34 -14.06
CA MET A 52 6.66 -13.07 -13.78
C MET A 52 8.17 -13.24 -13.74
N ALA A 53 8.91 -12.12 -13.79
CA ALA A 53 10.34 -12.11 -13.57
C ALA A 53 10.70 -12.59 -12.16
N ALA A 54 11.86 -13.24 -11.99
CA ALA A 54 12.26 -13.85 -10.73
C ALA A 54 12.40 -12.88 -9.55
N ASN A 55 12.53 -11.59 -9.82
CA ASN A 55 12.63 -10.52 -8.84
C ASN A 55 11.29 -9.85 -8.48
N MET A 56 10.17 -10.40 -8.96
CA MET A 56 8.82 -9.90 -8.68
C MET A 56 7.97 -11.07 -8.20
N ASP A 57 7.49 -11.03 -6.98
CA ASP A 57 6.69 -12.09 -6.39
C ASP A 57 5.19 -11.89 -6.62
N GLY A 58 4.76 -10.64 -6.75
CA GLY A 58 3.39 -10.26 -7.05
C GLY A 58 3.23 -8.76 -7.21
N TYR A 59 2.01 -8.34 -7.49
CA TYR A 59 1.59 -6.95 -7.45
C TYR A 59 0.08 -6.81 -7.31
N PHE A 60 -0.36 -5.74 -6.68
CA PHE A 60 -1.73 -5.26 -6.73
C PHE A 60 -1.90 -4.23 -7.85
N SER A 61 -2.87 -4.43 -8.73
CA SER A 61 -3.26 -3.46 -9.75
C SER A 61 -4.55 -2.73 -9.35
N SER A 62 -4.42 -1.46 -8.99
CA SER A 62 -5.57 -0.59 -8.71
C SER A 62 -6.40 -0.34 -9.97
N GLU A 63 -5.77 -0.26 -11.15
CA GLU A 63 -6.48 -0.06 -12.42
C GLU A 63 -7.38 -1.25 -12.75
N GLN A 64 -6.83 -2.47 -12.69
CA GLN A 64 -7.52 -3.72 -13.03
C GLN A 64 -8.31 -4.30 -11.85
N GLN A 65 -8.13 -3.78 -10.64
CA GLN A 65 -8.76 -4.28 -9.41
C GLN A 65 -8.51 -5.78 -9.21
N ARG A 66 -7.25 -6.20 -9.35
CA ARG A 66 -6.81 -7.58 -9.15
C ARG A 66 -5.43 -7.64 -8.50
N ILE A 67 -5.15 -8.76 -7.88
CA ILE A 67 -3.82 -9.14 -7.41
C ILE A 67 -3.27 -10.18 -8.37
N ALA A 68 -2.02 -10.03 -8.79
CA ALA A 68 -1.30 -11.02 -9.56
C ALA A 68 -0.13 -11.57 -8.74
N ILE A 69 0.03 -12.88 -8.71
CA ILE A 69 1.06 -13.60 -7.96
C ILE A 69 1.89 -14.45 -8.94
N ARG A 70 3.19 -14.46 -8.76
CA ARG A 70 4.12 -15.21 -9.58
C ARG A 70 3.91 -16.73 -9.44
N GLU A 71 3.86 -17.42 -10.56
CA GLU A 71 3.83 -18.88 -10.59
C GLU A 71 5.18 -19.51 -10.20
N GLY A 72 5.16 -20.72 -9.66
CA GLY A 72 6.36 -21.53 -9.42
C GLY A 72 7.19 -21.15 -8.19
N MET A 73 6.65 -20.32 -7.30
CA MET A 73 7.25 -20.08 -5.98
C MET A 73 6.99 -21.24 -5.01
N SER A 74 7.75 -21.29 -3.90
CA SER A 74 7.43 -22.17 -2.78
C SER A 74 6.07 -21.81 -2.17
N GLU A 75 5.45 -22.75 -1.46
CA GLU A 75 4.15 -22.49 -0.79
C GLU A 75 4.25 -21.33 0.21
N VAL A 76 5.32 -21.29 1.01
CA VAL A 76 5.56 -20.18 1.97
C VAL A 76 5.73 -18.85 1.26
N GLN A 77 6.52 -18.80 0.18
CA GLN A 77 6.71 -17.58 -0.59
C GLN A 77 5.40 -17.11 -1.23
N THR A 78 4.63 -18.05 -1.78
CA THR A 78 3.33 -17.76 -2.41
C THR A 78 2.33 -17.18 -1.42
N VAL A 79 2.22 -17.79 -0.23
CA VAL A 79 1.32 -17.27 0.82
C VAL A 79 1.78 -15.90 1.30
N SER A 80 3.06 -15.71 1.57
CA SER A 80 3.61 -14.42 2.02
C SER A 80 3.33 -13.33 1.01
N ALA A 81 3.65 -13.54 -0.27
CA ALA A 81 3.37 -12.60 -1.35
C ALA A 81 1.87 -12.31 -1.49
N THR A 82 1.03 -13.35 -1.41
CA THR A 82 -0.43 -13.20 -1.53
C THR A 82 -1.02 -12.34 -0.41
N VAL A 83 -0.57 -12.53 0.84
CA VAL A 83 -1.01 -11.71 1.98
C VAL A 83 -0.48 -10.28 1.87
N HIS A 84 0.77 -10.10 1.42
CA HIS A 84 1.37 -8.79 1.16
C HIS A 84 0.55 -7.97 0.16
N GLU A 85 0.25 -8.54 -1.01
CA GLU A 85 -0.55 -7.86 -2.03
C GLU A 85 -2.02 -7.66 -1.60
N THR A 86 -2.55 -8.56 -0.76
CA THR A 86 -3.86 -8.37 -0.14
C THR A 86 -3.86 -7.18 0.81
N ALA A 87 -2.78 -6.96 1.56
CA ALA A 87 -2.65 -5.77 2.41
C ALA A 87 -2.61 -4.48 1.56
N HIS A 88 -1.86 -4.46 0.46
CA HIS A 88 -1.88 -3.33 -0.49
C HIS A 88 -3.28 -3.07 -1.02
N SER A 89 -4.00 -4.08 -1.47
CA SER A 89 -5.37 -3.93 -1.99
C SER A 89 -6.38 -3.45 -0.94
N LYS A 90 -6.15 -3.77 0.34
CA LYS A 90 -7.01 -3.30 1.46
C LYS A 90 -6.70 -1.87 1.87
N LEU A 91 -5.42 -1.48 1.92
CA LEU A 91 -4.96 -0.24 2.54
C LEU A 91 -4.47 0.82 1.56
N HIS A 92 -3.91 0.42 0.43
CA HIS A 92 -3.14 1.31 -0.44
C HIS A 92 -3.74 1.39 -1.85
N ASP A 93 -5.01 1.04 -2.01
CA ASP A 93 -5.72 1.25 -3.27
C ASP A 93 -6.05 2.74 -3.43
N PRO A 94 -5.44 3.45 -4.41
CA PRO A 94 -5.71 4.85 -4.66
C PRO A 94 -7.20 5.16 -4.83
N LYS A 95 -7.99 4.23 -5.42
CA LYS A 95 -9.43 4.40 -5.60
C LYS A 95 -10.23 4.50 -4.30
N LYS A 96 -9.67 4.00 -3.17
CA LYS A 96 -10.30 4.14 -1.84
C LYS A 96 -10.02 5.49 -1.20
N TYR A 97 -9.01 6.19 -1.70
CA TYR A 97 -8.58 7.51 -1.25
C TYR A 97 -8.91 8.60 -2.25
N GLU A 98 -9.64 8.28 -3.32
CA GLU A 98 -10.34 9.28 -4.12
C GLU A 98 -11.38 9.94 -3.20
N ALA A 99 -10.89 10.82 -2.30
CA ALA A 99 -11.73 11.86 -1.78
C ALA A 99 -12.29 12.56 -3.02
N GLU A 100 -13.61 12.72 -3.11
CA GLU A 100 -14.18 13.53 -4.18
C GLU A 100 -13.40 14.85 -4.19
N PRO A 101 -12.91 15.30 -5.36
CA PRO A 101 -12.16 16.54 -5.42
C PRO A 101 -13.01 17.63 -4.80
N THR A 102 -12.45 18.38 -3.87
CA THR A 102 -13.05 19.61 -3.41
C THR A 102 -12.68 20.72 -4.38
N TRP A 103 -13.39 21.82 -4.32
CA TRP A 103 -13.14 22.96 -5.20
C TRP A 103 -12.67 24.15 -4.35
N LYS A 104 -11.87 25.00 -4.97
CA LYS A 104 -11.37 26.20 -4.34
C LYS A 104 -11.43 27.40 -5.27
N ILE A 105 -11.45 28.58 -4.66
CA ILE A 105 -11.29 29.84 -5.37
C ILE A 105 -9.85 30.31 -5.15
N VAL A 106 -9.17 30.65 -6.21
CA VAL A 106 -7.82 31.22 -6.18
C VAL A 106 -7.84 32.67 -6.68
N MET A 107 -7.01 33.49 -6.08
CA MET A 107 -6.73 34.84 -6.54
C MET A 107 -5.58 34.79 -7.55
N VAL A 108 -5.77 35.38 -8.71
CA VAL A 108 -4.76 35.44 -9.77
C VAL A 108 -4.39 36.89 -10.04
N SER A 109 -3.11 37.22 -9.85
CA SER A 109 -2.57 38.54 -10.17
C SER A 109 -2.45 38.76 -11.67
N GLU A 110 -2.28 40.02 -12.11
CA GLU A 110 -1.99 40.37 -13.51
C GLU A 110 -0.73 39.68 -14.05
N GLY A 111 0.25 39.40 -13.18
CA GLY A 111 1.45 38.64 -13.52
C GLY A 111 1.31 37.12 -13.47
N GLY A 112 0.09 36.58 -13.23
CA GLY A 112 -0.18 35.14 -13.19
C GLY A 112 0.18 34.44 -11.88
N THR A 113 0.55 35.17 -10.83
CA THR A 113 0.77 34.59 -9.49
C THR A 113 -0.57 34.17 -8.91
N LYS A 114 -0.65 32.94 -8.39
CA LYS A 114 -1.86 32.38 -7.78
C LYS A 114 -1.70 32.28 -6.25
N GLN A 115 -2.79 32.59 -5.54
CA GLN A 115 -2.91 32.43 -4.09
C GLN A 115 -4.30 31.87 -3.76
N ASP A 116 -4.38 30.99 -2.75
CA ASP A 116 -5.67 30.46 -2.30
C ASP A 116 -6.49 31.58 -1.65
N PHE A 117 -7.78 31.67 -1.99
CA PHE A 117 -8.71 32.67 -1.46
C PHE A 117 -9.78 32.03 -0.56
N ARG A 118 -10.52 31.04 -1.08
CA ARG A 118 -11.51 30.25 -0.34
C ARG A 118 -11.35 28.79 -0.70
N LEU A 119 -11.41 27.91 0.28
CA LEU A 119 -11.22 26.48 0.18
C LEU A 119 -12.50 25.73 0.53
N ASP A 120 -12.49 24.42 0.30
CA ASP A 120 -13.47 23.43 0.82
C ASP A 120 -14.90 23.53 0.25
N PHE A 121 -15.05 23.93 -1.02
CA PHE A 121 -16.34 23.79 -1.70
C PHE A 121 -16.55 22.34 -2.14
N ALA A 122 -17.76 21.81 -1.88
CA ALA A 122 -18.09 20.44 -2.26
C ALA A 122 -18.27 20.26 -3.78
N THR A 123 -18.67 21.31 -4.49
CA THR A 123 -18.92 21.29 -5.93
C THR A 123 -18.35 22.52 -6.63
N GLU A 124 -18.03 22.37 -7.92
CA GLU A 124 -17.62 23.46 -8.78
C GLU A 124 -18.66 24.60 -8.78
N ALA A 125 -19.93 24.23 -8.88
CA ALA A 125 -21.03 25.19 -8.92
C ALA A 125 -21.13 26.05 -7.65
N GLU A 126 -20.85 25.48 -6.46
CA GLU A 126 -20.78 26.27 -5.20
C GLU A 126 -19.61 27.24 -5.20
N ALA A 127 -18.44 26.82 -5.71
CA ALA A 127 -17.27 27.68 -5.83
C ALA A 127 -17.51 28.81 -6.86
N GLU A 128 -18.10 28.49 -8.01
CA GLU A 128 -18.48 29.47 -9.06
C GLU A 128 -19.50 30.49 -8.53
N GLN A 129 -20.52 30.02 -7.79
CA GLN A 129 -21.50 30.92 -7.18
C GLN A 129 -20.82 31.89 -6.20
N ALA A 130 -19.94 31.38 -5.34
CA ALA A 130 -19.20 32.21 -4.39
C ALA A 130 -18.29 33.21 -5.10
N ALA A 131 -17.60 32.83 -6.16
CA ALA A 131 -16.77 33.73 -6.97
C ALA A 131 -17.62 34.80 -7.69
N ALA A 132 -18.82 34.43 -8.17
CA ALA A 132 -19.74 35.35 -8.80
C ALA A 132 -20.33 36.39 -7.82
N GLU A 133 -20.60 35.99 -6.58
CA GLU A 133 -21.02 36.89 -5.49
C GLU A 133 -19.95 37.97 -5.19
N GLU A 134 -18.67 37.62 -5.31
CA GLU A 134 -17.54 38.57 -5.24
C GLU A 134 -17.30 39.34 -6.57
N GLY A 135 -18.10 39.08 -7.61
CA GLY A 135 -17.97 39.72 -8.93
C GLY A 135 -16.73 39.28 -9.72
N TRP A 136 -16.16 38.10 -9.42
CA TRP A 136 -14.97 37.52 -10.05
C TRP A 136 -13.70 38.37 -9.87
N ARG A 137 -13.71 39.31 -8.92
CA ARG A 137 -12.57 40.18 -8.60
C ARG A 137 -12.49 40.41 -7.10
N TYR A 138 -11.27 40.61 -6.64
CA TYR A 138 -10.99 40.94 -5.26
C TYR A 138 -9.94 42.05 -5.21
N VAL A 139 -10.14 43.02 -4.35
CA VAL A 139 -9.17 44.10 -4.07
C VAL A 139 -8.66 43.90 -2.67
N ASP A 140 -7.35 43.67 -2.54
CA ASP A 140 -6.72 43.43 -1.24
C ASP A 140 -6.51 44.76 -0.45
N GLU A 141 -6.02 44.62 0.77
CA GLU A 141 -5.74 45.78 1.67
C GLU A 141 -4.69 46.76 1.12
N ASN A 142 -3.84 46.29 0.17
CA ASN A 142 -2.83 47.09 -0.51
C ASN A 142 -3.34 47.72 -1.82
N GLN A 143 -4.62 47.64 -2.09
CA GLN A 143 -5.28 48.14 -3.31
C GLN A 143 -4.85 47.41 -4.59
N PHE A 144 -4.32 46.19 -4.48
CA PHE A 144 -4.08 45.34 -5.65
C PHE A 144 -5.37 44.60 -6.07
N GLU A 145 -5.65 44.63 -7.37
CA GLU A 145 -6.79 43.93 -7.98
C GLU A 145 -6.39 42.53 -8.36
N TRP A 146 -7.17 41.54 -7.91
CA TRP A 146 -7.02 40.14 -8.19
C TRP A 146 -8.22 39.62 -8.99
N ARG A 147 -7.97 38.77 -9.98
CA ARG A 147 -9.01 38.00 -10.64
C ARG A 147 -9.25 36.72 -9.83
N LEU A 148 -10.51 36.32 -9.67
CA LEU A 148 -10.87 35.07 -9.05
C LEU A 148 -11.03 33.99 -10.12
N GLU A 149 -10.46 32.80 -9.87
CA GLU A 149 -10.61 31.63 -10.68
C GLU A 149 -11.03 30.45 -9.77
N VAL A 150 -11.87 29.56 -10.30
CA VAL A 150 -12.27 28.32 -9.61
C VAL A 150 -11.37 27.21 -10.09
N GLU A 151 -10.82 26.44 -9.17
CA GLU A 151 -9.96 25.29 -9.45
C GLU A 151 -10.33 24.11 -8.57
N GLU A 152 -10.07 22.92 -9.09
CA GLU A 152 -10.15 21.68 -8.33
C GLU A 152 -9.06 21.66 -7.22
N ASP A 153 -9.44 21.39 -5.97
CA ASP A 153 -8.50 21.25 -4.87
C ASP A 153 -8.12 19.80 -4.65
N LEU A 154 -6.95 19.44 -5.15
CA LEU A 154 -6.35 18.11 -5.01
C LEU A 154 -5.52 17.96 -3.72
N THR A 155 -5.53 18.93 -2.82
CA THR A 155 -4.65 18.94 -1.63
C THR A 155 -5.01 17.80 -0.69
N ALA A 156 -6.30 17.54 -0.47
CA ALA A 156 -6.76 16.44 0.36
C ALA A 156 -6.41 15.06 -0.24
N VAL A 157 -6.52 14.92 -1.57
CA VAL A 157 -6.14 13.70 -2.30
C VAL A 157 -4.64 13.44 -2.19
N LYS A 158 -3.81 14.47 -2.33
CA LYS A 158 -2.34 14.36 -2.18
C LYS A 158 -1.89 14.08 -0.76
N GLN A 159 -2.60 14.59 0.25
CA GLN A 159 -2.29 14.32 1.67
C GLN A 159 -2.73 12.93 2.10
N ALA A 160 -3.76 12.34 1.47
CA ALA A 160 -4.22 10.98 1.75
C ALA A 160 -3.28 9.91 1.18
N ALA A 161 -2.50 10.22 0.14
CA ALA A 161 -1.50 9.32 -0.43
C ALA A 161 -0.33 9.15 0.56
N LYS A 162 -0.25 7.98 1.20
CA LYS A 162 0.90 7.61 2.02
C LYS A 162 2.16 7.57 1.17
N ASN A 163 3.31 7.85 1.78
CA ASN A 163 4.60 7.62 1.14
C ASN A 163 4.75 6.11 0.83
N ARG A 164 5.11 5.75 -0.41
CA ARG A 164 5.29 4.37 -0.85
C ARG A 164 6.13 3.52 0.12
N ASN A 165 7.16 4.10 0.73
CA ASN A 165 7.97 3.39 1.72
C ASN A 165 7.15 3.01 2.98
N THR A 166 6.20 3.82 3.40
CA THR A 166 5.28 3.52 4.50
C THR A 166 4.29 2.42 4.10
N GLU A 167 3.79 2.47 2.86
CA GLU A 167 2.89 1.45 2.32
C GLU A 167 3.55 0.07 2.27
N GLU A 168 4.80 0.01 1.81
CA GLU A 168 5.57 -1.25 1.78
C GLU A 168 5.81 -1.80 3.20
N VAL A 169 6.17 -0.94 4.15
CA VAL A 169 6.38 -1.38 5.55
C VAL A 169 5.09 -1.88 6.19
N GLU A 170 3.97 -1.22 5.94
CA GLU A 170 2.67 -1.66 6.44
C GLU A 170 2.28 -3.02 5.84
N ALA A 171 2.40 -3.20 4.52
CA ALA A 171 2.08 -4.44 3.84
C ALA A 171 2.98 -5.60 4.29
N GLU A 172 4.29 -5.37 4.38
CA GLU A 172 5.26 -6.36 4.86
C GLU A 172 5.01 -6.75 6.32
N SER A 173 4.73 -5.78 7.19
CA SER A 173 4.44 -6.05 8.61
C SER A 173 3.15 -6.84 8.77
N ILE A 174 2.11 -6.56 7.97
CA ILE A 174 0.86 -7.30 7.99
C ILE A 174 1.08 -8.74 7.49
N SER A 175 1.81 -8.90 6.36
CA SER A 175 2.14 -10.22 5.83
C SER A 175 2.89 -11.06 6.87
N TYR A 176 3.91 -10.48 7.50
CA TYR A 176 4.65 -11.14 8.56
C TYR A 176 3.74 -11.56 9.74
N ALA A 177 2.93 -10.64 10.27
CA ALA A 177 2.05 -10.91 11.40
C ALA A 177 1.01 -12.00 11.11
N VAL A 178 0.39 -11.96 9.94
CA VAL A 178 -0.58 -12.97 9.48
C VAL A 178 0.10 -14.33 9.32
N CYS A 179 1.22 -14.40 8.61
CA CYS A 179 1.96 -15.64 8.40
C CYS A 179 2.40 -16.25 9.74
N GLN A 180 2.95 -15.46 10.66
CA GLN A 180 3.38 -15.94 11.99
C GLN A 180 2.20 -16.46 12.83
N TYR A 181 1.03 -15.81 12.77
CA TYR A 181 -0.16 -16.31 13.46
C TYR A 181 -0.57 -17.72 13.01
N PHE A 182 -0.46 -18.02 11.73
CA PHE A 182 -0.75 -19.34 11.17
C PHE A 182 0.44 -20.31 11.22
N GLY A 183 1.53 -19.96 11.88
CA GLY A 183 2.72 -20.81 12.02
C GLY A 183 3.60 -20.89 10.77
N ILE A 184 3.36 -20.04 9.79
CA ILE A 184 4.12 -19.97 8.53
C ILE A 184 5.37 -19.11 8.76
N GLN A 185 6.55 -19.73 8.65
CA GLN A 185 7.82 -19.05 8.92
C GLN A 185 8.31 -18.29 7.70
N THR A 186 8.24 -16.98 7.75
CA THR A 186 8.67 -16.09 6.64
C THR A 186 10.08 -15.49 6.85
N GLY A 187 10.82 -15.97 7.86
CA GLY A 187 12.18 -15.51 8.12
C GLY A 187 12.30 -14.10 8.71
N GLU A 188 13.54 -13.67 8.93
CA GLU A 188 13.85 -12.37 9.54
C GLU A 188 13.96 -11.21 8.52
N ASN A 189 13.63 -11.45 7.26
CA ASN A 189 13.83 -10.50 6.16
C ASN A 189 13.06 -9.18 6.35
N SER A 190 11.91 -9.23 7.01
CA SER A 190 11.03 -8.09 7.24
C SER A 190 11.58 -7.07 8.24
N PHE A 191 12.39 -7.51 9.23
CA PHE A 191 12.85 -6.63 10.31
C PHE A 191 13.84 -5.56 9.89
N GLY A 192 14.70 -5.84 8.92
CA GLY A 192 15.66 -4.87 8.39
C GLY A 192 14.97 -3.66 7.73
N TYR A 193 13.86 -3.92 7.07
CA TYR A 193 13.06 -2.90 6.40
C TYR A 193 12.34 -1.99 7.40
N ILE A 194 11.69 -2.58 8.39
CA ILE A 194 10.97 -1.87 9.47
C ILE A 194 11.94 -1.00 10.28
N ALA A 195 13.13 -1.55 10.64
CA ALA A 195 14.14 -0.81 11.39
C ALA A 195 14.71 0.39 10.62
N SER A 196 14.87 0.27 9.30
CA SER A 196 15.32 1.38 8.45
C SER A 196 14.27 2.48 8.34
N TRP A 197 13.02 2.10 8.14
CA TRP A 197 11.89 3.03 7.99
C TRP A 197 11.61 3.85 9.26
N SER A 198 11.77 3.23 10.43
CA SER A 198 11.44 3.88 11.71
C SER A 198 12.41 4.98 12.15
N LYS A 199 13.63 5.03 11.57
CA LYS A 199 14.69 5.95 12.01
C LYS A 199 14.38 7.43 11.87
N ASP A 200 13.63 7.81 10.84
CA ASP A 200 13.39 9.20 10.46
C ASP A 200 11.91 9.62 10.62
N LYS A 201 11.11 8.80 11.35
CA LYS A 201 9.68 9.02 11.52
C LYS A 201 9.35 9.66 12.86
N GLU A 202 8.38 10.56 12.86
CA GLU A 202 7.82 11.09 14.10
C GLU A 202 7.00 10.03 14.86
N LEU A 203 7.00 10.12 16.19
CA LEU A 203 6.29 9.15 17.05
C LEU A 203 4.80 9.03 16.70
N LYS A 204 4.17 10.11 16.25
CA LYS A 204 2.77 10.15 15.83
C LYS A 204 2.54 9.31 14.57
N GLU A 205 3.42 9.42 13.58
CA GLU A 205 3.36 8.64 12.34
C GLU A 205 3.57 7.15 12.62
N LEU A 206 4.57 6.81 13.45
CA LEU A 206 4.81 5.43 13.88
C LEU A 206 3.61 4.81 14.56
N ARG A 207 2.95 5.53 15.47
CA ARG A 207 1.74 5.05 16.14
C ARG A 207 0.60 4.81 15.15
N ALA A 208 0.36 5.74 14.23
CA ALA A 208 -0.71 5.61 13.24
C ALA A 208 -0.49 4.37 12.34
N SER A 209 0.74 4.13 11.88
CA SER A 209 1.06 2.93 11.09
C SER A 209 0.93 1.65 11.92
N LEU A 210 1.38 1.63 13.18
CA LEU A 210 1.23 0.48 14.05
C LEU A 210 -0.24 0.16 14.35
N GLU A 211 -1.10 1.16 14.53
CA GLU A 211 -2.54 0.97 14.69
C GLU A 211 -3.16 0.39 13.41
N THR A 212 -2.76 0.89 12.22
CA THR A 212 -3.19 0.38 10.93
C THR A 212 -2.77 -1.08 10.73
N ILE A 213 -1.49 -1.40 10.99
CA ILE A 213 -0.95 -2.76 10.90
C ILE A 213 -1.71 -3.71 11.81
N ASN A 214 -1.86 -3.34 13.09
CA ASN A 214 -2.54 -4.18 14.06
C ASN A 214 -4.00 -4.45 13.68
N LYS A 215 -4.75 -3.40 13.36
CA LYS A 215 -6.15 -3.51 12.94
C LYS A 215 -6.30 -4.41 11.71
N THR A 216 -5.53 -4.15 10.66
CA THR A 216 -5.65 -4.89 9.39
C THR A 216 -5.18 -6.33 9.53
N SER A 217 -4.12 -6.59 10.31
CA SER A 217 -3.68 -7.96 10.62
C SER A 217 -4.76 -8.74 11.35
N CYS A 218 -5.39 -8.15 12.39
CA CYS A 218 -6.48 -8.80 13.11
C CYS A 218 -7.70 -9.09 12.21
N GLU A 219 -8.07 -8.16 11.34
CA GLU A 219 -9.16 -8.36 10.37
C GLU A 219 -8.85 -9.52 9.42
N LEU A 220 -7.67 -9.52 8.80
CA LEU A 220 -7.25 -10.58 7.88
C LEU A 220 -7.14 -11.94 8.56
N ILE A 221 -6.56 -12.00 9.76
CA ILE A 221 -6.47 -13.24 10.53
C ILE A 221 -7.86 -13.81 10.79
N ASN A 222 -8.80 -13.00 11.25
CA ASN A 222 -10.17 -13.45 11.54
C ASN A 222 -10.89 -13.92 10.27
N ASP A 223 -10.74 -13.21 9.15
CA ASP A 223 -11.36 -13.57 7.88
C ASP A 223 -10.76 -14.86 7.32
N ILE A 224 -9.45 -14.98 7.30
CA ILE A 224 -8.74 -16.18 6.83
C ILE A 224 -9.09 -17.38 7.73
N GLU A 225 -9.06 -17.23 9.04
CA GLU A 225 -9.39 -18.32 9.97
C GLU A 225 -10.82 -18.82 9.77
N ARG A 226 -11.78 -17.91 9.62
CA ARG A 226 -13.18 -18.25 9.33
C ARG A 226 -13.30 -19.02 8.02
N ASN A 227 -12.76 -18.45 6.93
CA ASN A 227 -12.81 -19.06 5.62
C ASN A 227 -12.07 -20.41 5.57
N TYR A 228 -10.93 -20.52 6.23
CA TYR A 228 -10.16 -21.77 6.32
C TYR A 228 -10.93 -22.89 7.04
N LYS A 229 -11.58 -22.57 8.16
CA LYS A 229 -12.43 -23.54 8.88
C LYS A 229 -13.60 -24.02 8.01
N GLU A 230 -14.23 -23.11 7.27
CA GLU A 230 -15.32 -23.48 6.34
C GLU A 230 -14.84 -24.38 5.22
N ILE A 231 -13.72 -24.03 4.57
CA ILE A 231 -13.13 -24.82 3.48
C ILE A 231 -12.69 -26.21 3.96
N CYS A 232 -12.04 -26.28 5.12
CA CYS A 232 -11.64 -27.56 5.70
C CYS A 232 -12.85 -28.44 5.98
N LYS A 233 -13.93 -27.88 6.50
CA LYS A 233 -15.18 -28.61 6.70
C LYS A 233 -15.80 -29.08 5.38
N GLU A 234 -15.84 -28.22 4.36
CA GLU A 234 -16.35 -28.56 3.02
C GLU A 234 -15.53 -29.70 2.37
N ARG A 235 -14.21 -29.72 2.57
CA ARG A 235 -13.28 -30.71 2.00
C ARG A 235 -13.05 -31.93 2.88
N GLY A 236 -13.67 -32.02 4.07
CA GLY A 236 -13.46 -33.11 5.01
C GLY A 236 -12.05 -33.20 5.59
N ILE A 237 -11.34 -32.04 5.67
CA ILE A 237 -10.00 -31.96 6.26
C ILE A 237 -10.14 -31.89 7.78
N ASP A 238 -9.48 -32.81 8.48
CA ASP A 238 -9.44 -32.85 9.95
C ASP A 238 -8.29 -31.98 10.48
N LEU A 239 -8.60 -30.81 11.01
CA LEU A 239 -7.64 -29.88 11.60
C LEU A 239 -7.06 -30.35 12.94
N THR A 240 -7.63 -31.42 13.53
CA THR A 240 -7.15 -31.98 14.81
C THR A 240 -6.10 -33.10 14.60
N ALA A 241 -5.97 -33.59 13.37
CA ALA A 241 -4.96 -34.57 13.02
C ALA A 241 -3.57 -33.90 13.04
N THR A 242 -2.69 -34.37 13.90
CA THR A 242 -1.28 -33.94 13.90
C THR A 242 -0.65 -34.39 12.58
N PRO A 243 0.05 -33.52 11.82
CA PRO A 243 0.79 -33.96 10.64
C PRO A 243 1.77 -35.06 11.06
N GLU A 244 1.74 -36.22 10.39
CA GLU A 244 2.79 -37.21 10.57
C GLU A 244 4.13 -36.61 10.11
N PRO A 245 5.20 -36.71 10.91
CA PRO A 245 6.52 -36.25 10.48
C PRO A 245 7.00 -37.13 9.31
N GLU A 246 7.30 -36.50 8.17
CA GLU A 246 8.03 -37.12 7.05
C GLU A 246 9.49 -37.38 7.39
#